data_42e428b9aa29a6fc414093511fe3c5ab
#
_entry.id   42e428b9aa29a6fc414093511fe3c5ab
#
_cell.length_a   1.000
_cell.length_b   1.000
_cell.length_c   1.000
_cell.angle_alpha   90.00
_cell.angle_beta   90.00
_cell.angle_gamma   90.00
#
_symmetry.space_group_name_H-M   'P 1'
#
loop_
_entity.id
_entity.type
_entity.pdbx_description
1 polymer ?
#
loop_
_entity_poly.entity_id
_entity_poly.type
_entity_poly.pdbx_seq_one_letter_code
_entity_poly.pdbx_strand_id
1 'polypeptide(L)'
;MASRVSAASQFAVYGPTFLDVVMGPLDGPPVPGREAWVEGALMCAGGAANQAIALARLGAPVRLHTRLGVDQMGQFVDEMLAREGVDTSSCERVGDQNVTVSLSFDGDRAMTTRGTTALPRLGGDAPACLLADVRGISANSEVVSSWRERGTWVLADTAWDEAGAWDTADLEALRVADVCTPNEEEALAYARTDSVEDAARWFASFGCDCVVTCGKNGVVACVDGQILRVPAPAVRA
;
A
#
# COMPACT_ATOMS: atom_id res chain seq x y z
N MET A 1 -2.69 8.93 22.59
CA MET A 1 -2.87 8.96 21.13
C MET A 1 -4.17 8.31 20.60
N ALA A 2 -4.90 7.50 21.36
CA ALA A 2 -6.09 6.75 20.89
C ALA A 2 -7.39 7.55 20.66
N SER A 3 -7.40 8.89 20.79
CA SER A 3 -8.67 9.66 20.78
C SER A 3 -8.98 10.42 19.47
N ARG A 4 -8.14 10.34 18.45
CA ARG A 4 -8.31 11.17 17.23
C ARG A 4 -9.16 10.53 16.13
N VAL A 5 -9.25 9.20 16.06
CA VAL A 5 -10.03 8.50 15.02
C VAL A 5 -11.17 7.75 15.69
N SER A 6 -12.41 8.18 15.45
CA SER A 6 -13.60 7.43 15.87
C SER A 6 -13.99 6.41 14.79
N ALA A 7 -14.75 5.36 15.16
CA ALA A 7 -15.28 4.38 14.21
C ALA A 7 -16.21 4.99 13.11
N ALA A 8 -16.67 6.21 13.32
CA ALA A 8 -17.47 6.97 12.33
C ALA A 8 -16.61 7.86 11.43
N SER A 9 -15.30 7.93 11.65
CA SER A 9 -14.39 8.80 10.89
C SER A 9 -14.00 8.12 9.57
N GLN A 10 -14.11 8.85 8.47
CA GLN A 10 -13.78 8.32 7.15
C GLN A 10 -12.27 8.23 6.93
N PHE A 11 -11.83 7.08 6.42
CA PHE A 11 -10.48 6.88 5.92
C PHE A 11 -10.43 7.20 4.43
N ALA A 12 -9.31 7.72 3.94
CA ALA A 12 -8.99 7.83 2.53
C ALA A 12 -7.75 6.97 2.22
N VAL A 13 -7.84 6.18 1.16
CA VAL A 13 -6.71 5.44 0.60
C VAL A 13 -6.42 6.00 -0.77
N TYR A 14 -5.17 6.37 -1.04
CA TYR A 14 -4.73 6.93 -2.30
C TYR A 14 -3.57 6.12 -2.88
N GLY A 15 -3.75 5.60 -4.07
CA GLY A 15 -2.71 4.81 -4.76
C GLY A 15 -3.25 4.09 -5.99
N PRO A 16 -2.37 3.48 -6.80
CA PRO A 16 -2.78 2.70 -7.95
C PRO A 16 -3.54 1.44 -7.53
N THR A 17 -4.56 1.10 -8.31
CA THR A 17 -5.35 -0.13 -8.14
C THR A 17 -5.20 -1.03 -9.34
N PHE A 18 -5.05 -2.33 -9.10
CA PHE A 18 -4.81 -3.35 -10.11
C PHE A 18 -5.91 -4.42 -10.05
N LEU A 19 -6.15 -5.08 -11.18
CA LEU A 19 -6.69 -6.43 -11.19
C LEU A 19 -5.49 -7.38 -11.05
N ASP A 20 -5.38 -8.05 -9.91
CA ASP A 20 -4.36 -9.06 -9.70
C ASP A 20 -4.90 -10.43 -10.11
N VAL A 21 -4.21 -11.10 -11.02
CA VAL A 21 -4.45 -12.49 -11.41
C VAL A 21 -3.34 -13.33 -10.78
N VAL A 22 -3.68 -14.07 -9.74
CA VAL A 22 -2.72 -14.88 -8.98
C VAL A 22 -2.89 -16.34 -9.36
N MET A 23 -1.83 -17.00 -9.78
CA MET A 23 -1.83 -18.41 -10.15
C MET A 23 -0.68 -19.16 -9.48
N GLY A 24 -0.92 -20.40 -9.07
CA GLY A 24 0.13 -21.25 -8.48
C GLY A 24 -0.43 -22.31 -7.52
N PRO A 25 0.47 -23.01 -6.77
CA PRO A 25 1.92 -22.97 -6.95
C PRO A 25 2.39 -23.61 -8.25
N LEU A 26 3.51 -23.14 -8.80
CA LEU A 26 4.25 -23.80 -9.87
C LEU A 26 5.49 -24.50 -9.27
N ASP A 27 5.99 -25.53 -9.95
CA ASP A 27 7.22 -26.24 -9.58
C ASP A 27 8.51 -25.41 -9.86
N GLY A 28 8.35 -24.25 -10.48
CA GLY A 28 9.44 -23.33 -10.84
C GLY A 28 8.97 -22.27 -11.84
N PRO A 29 9.87 -21.43 -12.35
CA PRO A 29 9.52 -20.38 -13.30
C PRO A 29 8.98 -20.98 -14.61
N PRO A 30 8.04 -20.30 -15.30
CA PRO A 30 7.52 -20.75 -16.60
C PRO A 30 8.62 -20.98 -17.64
N VAL A 31 8.50 -22.08 -18.37
CA VAL A 31 9.46 -22.46 -19.42
C VAL A 31 8.85 -22.16 -20.80
N PRO A 32 9.56 -21.43 -21.69
CA PRO A 32 9.07 -21.14 -23.02
C PRO A 32 8.65 -22.40 -23.80
N GLY A 33 7.48 -22.34 -24.43
CA GLY A 33 6.93 -23.43 -25.24
C GLY A 33 6.34 -24.60 -24.43
N ARG A 34 6.24 -24.48 -23.11
CA ARG A 34 5.58 -25.48 -22.23
C ARG A 34 4.39 -24.88 -21.51
N GLU A 35 3.32 -25.66 -21.39
CA GLU A 35 2.19 -25.32 -20.55
C GLU A 35 2.42 -25.92 -19.15
N ALA A 36 2.22 -25.09 -18.12
CA ALA A 36 2.23 -25.53 -16.71
C ALA A 36 0.80 -25.51 -16.17
N TRP A 37 0.39 -26.59 -15.53
CA TRP A 37 -0.90 -26.68 -14.86
C TRP A 37 -0.74 -26.39 -13.37
N VAL A 38 -1.63 -25.56 -12.83
CA VAL A 38 -1.61 -25.15 -11.41
C VAL A 38 -2.94 -25.47 -10.74
N GLU A 39 -2.91 -25.68 -9.43
CA GLU A 39 -4.12 -26.02 -8.66
C GLU A 39 -4.96 -24.79 -8.33
N GLY A 40 -4.35 -23.62 -8.19
CA GLY A 40 -5.00 -22.39 -7.75
C GLY A 40 -4.95 -21.27 -8.77
N ALA A 41 -6.09 -20.61 -8.95
CA ALA A 41 -6.20 -19.35 -9.66
C ALA A 41 -7.17 -18.42 -8.91
N LEU A 42 -6.78 -17.17 -8.71
CA LEU A 42 -7.58 -16.16 -8.03
C LEU A 42 -7.48 -14.84 -8.77
N MET A 43 -8.59 -14.11 -8.86
CA MET A 43 -8.59 -12.70 -9.26
C MET A 43 -9.02 -11.84 -8.08
N CYS A 44 -8.27 -10.80 -7.79
CA CYS A 44 -8.58 -9.86 -6.72
C CYS A 44 -8.20 -8.42 -7.11
N ALA A 45 -8.80 -7.46 -6.40
CA ALA A 45 -8.37 -6.09 -6.48
C ALA A 45 -7.09 -5.91 -5.65
N GLY A 46 -6.03 -5.40 -6.28
CA GLY A 46 -4.69 -5.23 -5.70
C GLY A 46 -4.23 -3.79 -5.57
N GLY A 47 -3.00 -3.59 -5.14
CA GLY A 47 -2.44 -2.28 -4.86
C GLY A 47 -3.15 -1.58 -3.70
N ALA A 48 -3.51 -0.32 -3.86
CA ALA A 48 -4.23 0.47 -2.86
C ALA A 48 -5.58 -0.15 -2.45
N ALA A 49 -6.20 -0.94 -3.32
CA ALA A 49 -7.43 -1.67 -2.98
C ALA A 49 -7.25 -2.64 -1.81
N ASN A 50 -6.06 -3.24 -1.62
CA ASN A 50 -5.80 -4.12 -0.48
C ASN A 50 -5.99 -3.40 0.86
N GLN A 51 -5.45 -2.18 0.97
CA GLN A 51 -5.59 -1.35 2.18
C GLN A 51 -7.05 -0.92 2.38
N ALA A 52 -7.73 -0.51 1.31
CA ALA A 52 -9.13 -0.09 1.38
C ALA A 52 -10.06 -1.26 1.79
N ILE A 53 -9.89 -2.44 1.21
CA ILE A 53 -10.63 -3.65 1.56
C ILE A 53 -10.36 -4.06 3.01
N ALA A 54 -9.09 -4.03 3.45
CA ALA A 54 -8.75 -4.35 4.82
C ALA A 54 -9.45 -3.42 5.82
N LEU A 55 -9.45 -2.12 5.56
CA LEU A 55 -10.17 -1.13 6.38
C LEU A 55 -11.68 -1.38 6.39
N ALA A 56 -12.28 -1.63 5.22
CA ALA A 56 -13.71 -1.91 5.11
C ALA A 56 -14.10 -3.18 5.90
N ARG A 57 -13.32 -4.25 5.80
CA ARG A 57 -13.52 -5.50 6.57
C ARG A 57 -13.35 -5.31 8.08
N LEU A 58 -12.56 -4.32 8.51
CA LEU A 58 -12.47 -3.90 9.92
C LEU A 58 -13.62 -3.00 10.36
N GLY A 59 -14.59 -2.72 9.47
CA GLY A 59 -15.75 -1.89 9.75
C GLY A 59 -15.49 -0.38 9.68
N ALA A 60 -14.35 0.04 9.13
CA ALA A 60 -14.02 1.45 8.96
C ALA A 60 -14.62 2.01 7.66
N PRO A 61 -15.34 3.15 7.68
CA PRO A 61 -15.75 3.83 6.46
C PRO A 61 -14.52 4.27 5.66
N VAL A 62 -14.36 3.78 4.44
CA VAL A 62 -13.18 4.03 3.61
C VAL A 62 -13.57 4.49 2.22
N ARG A 63 -12.89 5.52 1.74
CA ARG A 63 -12.96 6.01 0.37
C ARG A 63 -11.65 5.76 -0.35
N LEU A 64 -11.73 5.18 -1.54
CA LEU A 64 -10.58 4.94 -2.39
C LEU A 64 -10.45 6.06 -3.43
N HIS A 65 -9.25 6.63 -3.55
CA HIS A 65 -8.87 7.59 -4.58
C HIS A 65 -7.86 6.93 -5.51
N THR A 66 -8.31 6.53 -6.68
CA THR A 66 -7.52 5.79 -7.66
C THR A 66 -8.05 6.01 -9.09
N ARG A 67 -7.41 5.37 -10.06
CA ARG A 67 -7.98 5.18 -11.40
C ARG A 67 -8.51 3.77 -11.54
N LEU A 68 -9.72 3.64 -12.06
CA LEU A 68 -10.33 2.39 -12.49
C LEU A 68 -10.53 2.44 -14.01
N GLY A 69 -10.31 1.32 -14.68
CA GLY A 69 -10.57 1.20 -16.11
C GLY A 69 -12.06 1.34 -16.44
N VAL A 70 -12.35 1.75 -17.67
CA VAL A 70 -13.72 1.73 -18.21
C VAL A 70 -14.02 0.45 -19.02
N ASP A 71 -13.02 -0.45 -19.11
CA ASP A 71 -13.12 -1.76 -19.73
C ASP A 71 -13.78 -2.79 -18.81
N GLN A 72 -13.94 -4.03 -19.28
CA GLN A 72 -14.52 -5.13 -18.51
C GLN A 72 -13.74 -5.44 -17.22
N MET A 73 -12.41 -5.30 -17.26
CA MET A 73 -11.56 -5.56 -16.10
C MET A 73 -11.76 -4.48 -15.02
N GLY A 74 -11.91 -3.20 -15.43
CA GLY A 74 -12.21 -2.10 -14.51
C GLY A 74 -13.60 -2.23 -13.89
N GLN A 75 -14.60 -2.64 -14.65
CA GLN A 75 -15.94 -2.94 -14.13
C GLN A 75 -15.90 -4.07 -13.10
N PHE A 76 -15.14 -5.13 -13.37
CA PHE A 76 -14.97 -6.25 -12.45
C PHE A 76 -14.32 -5.81 -11.13
N VAL A 77 -13.25 -4.97 -11.18
CA VAL A 77 -12.61 -4.41 -9.98
C VAL A 77 -13.56 -3.51 -9.20
N ASP A 78 -14.33 -2.63 -9.88
CA ASP A 78 -15.30 -1.74 -9.23
C ASP A 78 -16.40 -2.55 -8.50
N GLU A 79 -16.90 -3.62 -9.11
CA GLU A 79 -17.85 -4.54 -8.48
C GLU A 79 -17.27 -5.25 -7.25
N MET A 80 -15.99 -5.67 -7.31
CA MET A 80 -15.33 -6.29 -6.16
C MET A 80 -15.21 -5.30 -5.00
N LEU A 81 -14.77 -4.06 -5.27
CA LEU A 81 -14.67 -3.01 -4.26
C LEU A 81 -16.04 -2.68 -3.64
N ALA A 82 -17.08 -2.61 -4.46
CA ALA A 82 -18.44 -2.35 -3.98
C ALA A 82 -18.95 -3.48 -3.05
N ARG A 83 -18.67 -4.74 -3.37
CA ARG A 83 -19.02 -5.89 -2.51
C ARG A 83 -18.31 -5.87 -1.15
N GLU A 84 -17.12 -5.33 -1.10
CA GLU A 84 -16.34 -5.15 0.14
C GLU A 84 -16.75 -3.87 0.91
N GLY A 85 -17.65 -3.06 0.37
CA GLY A 85 -18.14 -1.84 1.02
C GLY A 85 -17.19 -0.64 0.92
N VAL A 86 -16.28 -0.65 -0.05
CA VAL A 86 -15.38 0.48 -0.33
C VAL A 86 -16.11 1.56 -1.12
N ASP A 87 -16.02 2.81 -0.67
CA ASP A 87 -16.55 3.97 -1.43
C ASP A 87 -15.62 4.31 -2.58
N THR A 88 -16.06 4.06 -3.82
CA THR A 88 -15.34 4.35 -5.07
C THR A 88 -15.80 5.65 -5.74
N SER A 89 -16.57 6.50 -5.05
CA SER A 89 -17.11 7.75 -5.62
C SER A 89 -16.04 8.77 -6.03
N SER A 90 -14.84 8.68 -5.44
CA SER A 90 -13.68 9.51 -5.78
C SER A 90 -12.70 8.85 -6.76
N CYS A 91 -13.06 7.70 -7.33
CA CYS A 91 -12.24 7.07 -8.36
C CYS A 91 -12.46 7.74 -9.72
N GLU A 92 -11.37 8.06 -10.41
CA GLU A 92 -11.43 8.46 -11.81
C GLU A 92 -11.62 7.21 -12.69
N ARG A 93 -12.63 7.24 -13.56
CA ARG A 93 -12.88 6.12 -14.49
C ARG A 93 -12.43 6.49 -15.88
N VAL A 94 -11.28 5.92 -16.30
CA VAL A 94 -10.61 6.29 -17.56
C VAL A 94 -9.64 5.22 -18.04
N GLY A 95 -9.60 5.03 -19.37
CA GLY A 95 -8.67 4.11 -20.02
C GLY A 95 -8.91 2.65 -19.67
N ASP A 96 -7.86 1.85 -19.78
CA ASP A 96 -7.89 0.42 -19.44
C ASP A 96 -7.46 0.18 -18.00
N GLN A 97 -7.98 -0.87 -17.38
CA GLN A 97 -7.60 -1.29 -16.03
C GLN A 97 -6.14 -1.73 -15.96
N ASN A 98 -5.45 -1.33 -14.90
CA ASN A 98 -4.15 -1.92 -14.57
C ASN A 98 -4.32 -3.39 -14.20
N VAL A 99 -3.44 -4.25 -14.71
CA VAL A 99 -3.47 -5.69 -14.46
C VAL A 99 -2.10 -6.19 -14.05
N THR A 100 -2.04 -6.99 -12.99
CA THR A 100 -0.84 -7.72 -12.59
C THR A 100 -1.11 -9.22 -12.68
N VAL A 101 -0.24 -9.95 -13.34
CA VAL A 101 -0.20 -11.41 -13.25
C VAL A 101 0.90 -11.79 -12.26
N SER A 102 0.51 -12.54 -11.23
CA SER A 102 1.40 -13.03 -10.17
C SER A 102 1.46 -14.55 -10.23
N LEU A 103 2.66 -15.08 -10.40
CA LEU A 103 2.92 -16.51 -10.45
C LEU A 103 3.74 -16.91 -9.22
N SER A 104 3.23 -17.80 -8.39
CA SER A 104 3.90 -18.24 -7.16
C SER A 104 4.70 -19.53 -7.40
N PHE A 105 5.98 -19.55 -7.00
CA PHE A 105 6.88 -20.69 -6.99
C PHE A 105 8.04 -20.44 -6.01
N ASP A 106 8.68 -21.49 -5.55
CA ASP A 106 9.84 -21.43 -4.64
C ASP A 106 9.62 -20.62 -3.34
N GLY A 107 8.37 -20.52 -2.88
CA GLY A 107 8.01 -19.78 -1.67
C GLY A 107 7.94 -18.25 -1.85
N ASP A 108 8.04 -17.77 -3.09
CA ASP A 108 7.92 -16.36 -3.48
C ASP A 108 7.05 -16.24 -4.75
N ARG A 109 7.08 -15.11 -5.41
CA ARG A 109 6.30 -14.82 -6.62
C ARG A 109 7.07 -14.02 -7.65
N ALA A 110 6.79 -14.27 -8.93
CA ALA A 110 7.14 -13.38 -10.01
C ALA A 110 5.90 -12.63 -10.51
N MET A 111 6.05 -11.35 -10.79
CA MET A 111 4.95 -10.49 -11.22
C MET A 111 5.27 -9.83 -12.56
N THR A 112 4.22 -9.67 -13.38
CA THR A 112 4.27 -8.87 -14.60
C THR A 112 3.05 -7.96 -14.61
N THR A 113 3.28 -6.67 -14.74
CA THR A 113 2.23 -5.65 -14.66
C THR A 113 2.11 -4.88 -15.98
N ARG A 114 0.88 -4.70 -16.42
CA ARG A 114 0.51 -3.76 -17.48
C ARG A 114 -0.35 -2.67 -16.89
N GLY A 115 0.02 -1.40 -17.10
CA GLY A 115 -0.76 -0.29 -16.60
C GLY A 115 -0.03 1.04 -16.51
N THR A 116 -0.52 1.92 -15.68
CA THR A 116 0.04 3.24 -15.40
C THR A 116 -0.02 3.54 -13.90
N THR A 117 0.97 4.28 -13.41
CA THR A 117 0.99 4.82 -12.05
C THR A 117 0.37 6.22 -11.95
N ALA A 118 -0.13 6.77 -13.08
CA ALA A 118 -0.81 8.06 -13.07
C ALA A 118 -2.09 7.99 -12.23
N LEU A 119 -2.27 8.94 -11.33
CA LEU A 119 -3.40 9.01 -10.39
C LEU A 119 -4.13 10.35 -10.52
N PRO A 120 -5.44 10.41 -10.19
CA PRO A 120 -6.15 11.67 -10.08
C PRO A 120 -5.56 12.53 -8.96
N ARG A 121 -5.77 13.84 -9.00
CA ARG A 121 -5.43 14.71 -7.88
C ARG A 121 -6.33 14.39 -6.68
N LEU A 122 -5.75 14.40 -5.48
CA LEU A 122 -6.54 14.37 -4.24
C LEU A 122 -7.39 15.62 -4.12
N GLY A 123 -8.59 15.47 -3.54
CA GLY A 123 -9.51 16.56 -3.30
C GLY A 123 -10.68 16.13 -2.43
N GLY A 124 -11.60 17.09 -2.17
CA GLY A 124 -12.76 16.87 -1.34
C GLY A 124 -12.52 17.15 0.15
N ASP A 125 -13.38 16.58 1.00
CA ASP A 125 -13.33 16.78 2.44
C ASP A 125 -12.11 16.06 3.07
N ALA A 126 -11.55 16.67 4.11
CA ALA A 126 -10.44 16.09 4.87
C ALA A 126 -10.87 14.80 5.56
N PRO A 127 -10.23 13.66 5.28
CA PRO A 127 -10.50 12.42 5.99
C PRO A 127 -9.93 12.47 7.42
N ALA A 128 -10.35 11.54 8.28
CA ALA A 128 -9.71 11.38 9.57
C ALA A 128 -8.30 10.79 9.43
N CYS A 129 -8.09 9.94 8.43
CA CYS A 129 -6.80 9.35 8.12
C CYS A 129 -6.62 9.20 6.61
N LEU A 130 -5.46 9.57 6.10
CA LEU A 130 -5.00 9.32 4.73
C LEU A 130 -3.93 8.23 4.75
N LEU A 131 -4.10 7.22 3.91
CA LEU A 131 -3.09 6.21 3.59
C LEU A 131 -2.62 6.45 2.16
N ALA A 132 -1.34 6.72 1.95
CA ALA A 132 -0.76 6.93 0.63
C ALA A 132 0.75 6.64 0.64
N ASP A 133 1.33 6.39 -0.52
CA ASP A 133 2.78 6.32 -0.64
C ASP A 133 3.42 7.73 -0.63
N VAL A 134 4.73 7.79 -0.41
CA VAL A 134 5.49 9.06 -0.36
C VAL A 134 5.37 9.86 -1.66
N ARG A 135 5.27 9.20 -2.81
CA ARG A 135 5.12 9.85 -4.13
C ARG A 135 3.74 10.48 -4.26
N GLY A 136 2.71 9.76 -3.81
CA GLY A 136 1.33 10.24 -3.76
C GLY A 136 1.18 11.46 -2.83
N ILE A 137 1.81 11.42 -1.66
CA ILE A 137 1.83 12.54 -0.72
C ILE A 137 2.54 13.75 -1.34
N SER A 138 3.73 13.56 -1.93
CA SER A 138 4.49 14.63 -2.60
C SER A 138 3.71 15.27 -3.74
N ALA A 139 3.06 14.46 -4.60
CA ALA A 139 2.26 14.94 -5.73
C ALA A 139 1.03 15.75 -5.31
N ASN A 140 0.58 15.61 -4.06
CA ASN A 140 -0.60 16.28 -3.50
C ASN A 140 -0.27 17.09 -2.23
N SER A 141 0.96 17.55 -2.10
CA SER A 141 1.50 18.17 -0.87
C SER A 141 0.63 19.31 -0.32
N GLU A 142 0.09 20.19 -1.17
CA GLU A 142 -0.79 21.28 -0.75
C GLU A 142 -2.08 20.78 -0.08
N VAL A 143 -2.73 19.79 -0.70
CA VAL A 143 -3.98 19.21 -0.16
C VAL A 143 -3.70 18.46 1.13
N VAL A 144 -2.65 17.64 1.15
CA VAL A 144 -2.25 16.87 2.35
C VAL A 144 -1.91 17.79 3.51
N SER A 145 -1.15 18.88 3.28
CA SER A 145 -0.85 19.87 4.31
C SER A 145 -2.11 20.54 4.85
N SER A 146 -3.02 20.96 3.96
CA SER A 146 -4.30 21.54 4.35
C SER A 146 -5.19 20.55 5.15
N TRP A 147 -5.17 19.26 4.80
CA TRP A 147 -5.88 18.24 5.55
C TRP A 147 -5.25 17.98 6.93
N ARG A 148 -3.92 17.98 7.01
CA ARG A 148 -3.20 17.87 8.30
C ARG A 148 -3.53 19.02 9.25
N GLU A 149 -3.56 20.26 8.76
CA GLU A 149 -3.97 21.42 9.56
C GLU A 149 -5.39 21.26 10.14
N ARG A 150 -6.25 20.50 9.46
CA ARG A 150 -7.60 20.14 9.91
C ARG A 150 -7.67 18.88 10.76
N GLY A 151 -6.52 18.26 11.06
CA GLY A 151 -6.40 17.12 11.96
C GLY A 151 -6.39 15.75 11.29
N THR A 152 -6.25 15.66 9.96
CA THR A 152 -6.04 14.39 9.26
C THR A 152 -4.74 13.74 9.70
N TRP A 153 -4.81 12.47 10.04
CA TRP A 153 -3.64 11.61 10.23
C TRP A 153 -3.12 11.12 8.88
N VAL A 154 -1.80 11.11 8.71
CA VAL A 154 -1.15 10.65 7.48
C VAL A 154 -0.31 9.42 7.78
N LEU A 155 -0.69 8.29 7.17
CA LEU A 155 0.09 7.05 7.14
C LEU A 155 0.74 6.94 5.77
N ALA A 156 2.09 6.92 5.75
CA ALA A 156 2.88 6.91 4.54
C ALA A 156 3.53 5.55 4.29
N ASP A 157 3.38 5.02 3.09
CA ASP A 157 4.17 3.90 2.60
C ASP A 157 5.36 4.41 1.79
N THR A 158 6.50 3.70 1.80
CA THR A 158 7.70 4.12 1.08
C THR A 158 7.64 3.82 -0.41
N ALA A 159 6.93 2.81 -0.82
CA ALA A 159 6.94 2.21 -2.14
C ALA A 159 8.31 1.66 -2.58
N TRP A 160 8.26 0.64 -3.43
CA TRP A 160 9.45 0.01 -3.99
C TRP A 160 10.17 0.94 -4.98
N ASP A 161 11.51 0.97 -4.91
CA ASP A 161 12.34 1.65 -5.91
C ASP A 161 12.84 0.65 -6.97
N GLU A 162 12.20 0.64 -8.14
CA GLU A 162 12.57 -0.24 -9.25
C GLU A 162 13.99 0.02 -9.80
N ALA A 163 14.49 1.24 -9.65
CA ALA A 163 15.83 1.63 -10.07
C ALA A 163 16.92 1.15 -9.09
N GLY A 164 16.53 0.79 -7.87
CA GLY A 164 17.46 0.39 -6.80
C GLY A 164 18.39 1.50 -6.33
N ALA A 165 18.07 2.76 -6.63
CA ALA A 165 18.89 3.92 -6.24
C ALA A 165 18.67 4.29 -4.76
N TRP A 166 17.47 4.03 -4.24
CA TRP A 166 17.05 4.31 -2.86
C TRP A 166 17.36 5.75 -2.47
N ASP A 167 16.93 6.71 -3.32
CA ASP A 167 17.18 8.12 -3.11
C ASP A 167 16.31 8.66 -1.96
N THR A 168 16.97 9.20 -0.95
CA THR A 168 16.30 9.77 0.23
C THR A 168 15.50 11.03 -0.07
N ALA A 169 15.71 11.67 -1.22
CA ALA A 169 14.91 12.82 -1.65
C ALA A 169 13.42 12.43 -1.83
N ASP A 170 13.13 11.17 -2.19
CA ASP A 170 11.76 10.67 -2.31
C ASP A 170 11.05 10.62 -0.94
N LEU A 171 11.80 10.58 0.16
CA LEU A 171 11.27 10.44 1.52
C LEU A 171 10.97 11.78 2.22
N GLU A 172 11.21 12.93 1.59
CA GLU A 172 10.89 14.24 2.20
C GLU A 172 9.40 14.39 2.56
N ALA A 173 8.52 13.65 1.87
CA ALA A 173 7.10 13.57 2.19
C ALA A 173 6.82 12.97 3.59
N LEU A 174 7.74 12.21 4.18
CA LEU A 174 7.59 11.67 5.54
C LEU A 174 7.54 12.76 6.61
N ARG A 175 8.05 13.96 6.34
CA ARG A 175 7.98 15.10 7.28
C ARG A 175 6.53 15.55 7.58
N VAL A 176 5.60 15.20 6.70
CA VAL A 176 4.17 15.45 6.92
C VAL A 176 3.40 14.17 7.31
N ALA A 177 4.06 13.04 7.45
CA ALA A 177 3.46 11.81 7.93
C ALA A 177 3.41 11.78 9.47
N ASP A 178 2.43 11.07 10.02
CA ASP A 178 2.38 10.72 11.43
C ASP A 178 3.02 9.34 11.66
N VAL A 179 2.88 8.44 10.67
CA VAL A 179 3.46 7.08 10.69
C VAL A 179 3.98 6.74 9.30
N CYS A 180 5.14 6.08 9.21
CA CYS A 180 5.60 5.43 7.97
C CYS A 180 5.69 3.91 8.15
N THR A 181 5.44 3.18 7.04
CA THR A 181 5.31 1.72 7.08
C THR A 181 6.13 1.00 6.00
N PRO A 182 7.46 1.18 5.96
CA PRO A 182 8.31 0.45 5.02
C PRO A 182 8.29 -1.05 5.31
N ASN A 183 8.54 -1.87 4.29
CA ASN A 183 8.91 -3.25 4.53
C ASN A 183 10.40 -3.37 4.93
N GLU A 184 10.82 -4.55 5.39
CA GLU A 184 12.19 -4.80 5.86
C GLU A 184 13.23 -4.48 4.79
N GLU A 185 13.01 -4.90 3.54
CA GLU A 185 13.95 -4.70 2.44
C GLU A 185 14.08 -3.22 2.08
N GLU A 186 12.96 -2.51 1.96
CA GLU A 186 12.94 -1.07 1.73
C GLU A 186 13.61 -0.30 2.88
N ALA A 187 13.30 -0.67 4.12
CA ALA A 187 13.85 -0.01 5.29
C ALA A 187 15.37 -0.11 5.35
N LEU A 188 15.91 -1.32 5.15
CA LEU A 188 17.35 -1.56 5.16
C LEU A 188 18.05 -0.85 3.99
N ALA A 189 17.44 -0.88 2.80
CA ALA A 189 18.00 -0.27 1.60
C ALA A 189 18.07 1.25 1.69
N TYR A 190 16.99 1.93 2.09
CA TYR A 190 16.98 3.38 2.28
C TYR A 190 17.91 3.84 3.40
N ALA A 191 17.89 3.15 4.55
CA ALA A 191 18.73 3.51 5.69
C ALA A 191 20.20 3.08 5.54
N ARG A 192 20.52 2.25 4.52
CA ARG A 192 21.86 1.71 4.25
C ARG A 192 22.46 1.04 5.48
N THR A 193 21.70 0.16 6.12
CA THR A 193 22.08 -0.59 7.32
C THR A 193 21.60 -2.04 7.22
N ASP A 194 22.20 -2.92 7.99
CA ASP A 194 21.80 -4.33 8.14
C ASP A 194 20.93 -4.56 9.40
N SER A 195 20.62 -3.49 10.14
CA SER A 195 19.84 -3.53 11.38
C SER A 195 18.46 -2.90 11.17
N VAL A 196 17.41 -3.69 11.33
CA VAL A 196 16.01 -3.21 11.20
C VAL A 196 15.70 -2.15 12.26
N GLU A 197 16.26 -2.27 13.47
CA GLU A 197 16.08 -1.27 14.53
C GLU A 197 16.73 0.06 14.18
N ASP A 198 17.91 0.02 13.56
CA ASP A 198 18.61 1.24 13.15
C ASP A 198 17.88 1.87 11.97
N ALA A 199 17.35 1.05 11.04
CA ALA A 199 16.49 1.52 9.96
C ALA A 199 15.22 2.19 10.52
N ALA A 200 14.54 1.56 11.48
CA ALA A 200 13.35 2.14 12.10
C ALA A 200 13.63 3.49 12.79
N ARG A 201 14.77 3.61 13.50
CA ARG A 201 15.20 4.90 14.09
C ARG A 201 15.52 5.94 13.03
N TRP A 202 16.18 5.50 11.96
CA TRP A 202 16.52 6.40 10.86
C TRP A 202 15.27 6.97 10.18
N PHE A 203 14.27 6.12 9.89
CA PHE A 203 12.98 6.59 9.37
C PHE A 203 12.27 7.52 10.37
N ALA A 204 12.28 7.20 11.65
CA ALA A 204 11.67 8.05 12.68
C ALA A 204 12.34 9.43 12.78
N SER A 205 13.59 9.59 12.32
CA SER A 205 14.29 10.87 12.28
C SER A 205 13.66 11.89 11.32
N PHE A 206 12.78 11.46 10.40
CA PHE A 206 11.97 12.36 9.57
C PHE A 206 10.84 13.05 10.36
N GLY A 207 10.59 12.64 11.60
CA GLY A 207 9.60 13.26 12.50
C GLY A 207 8.26 12.52 12.57
N CYS A 208 8.20 11.29 12.05
CA CYS A 208 7.06 10.37 12.15
C CYS A 208 7.41 9.13 12.97
N ASP A 209 6.41 8.42 13.50
CA ASP A 209 6.63 7.06 13.97
C ASP A 209 6.94 6.13 12.79
N CYS A 210 7.74 5.09 13.01
CA CYS A 210 8.06 4.13 11.97
C CYS A 210 7.66 2.71 12.39
N VAL A 211 7.03 1.96 11.47
CA VAL A 211 6.65 0.56 11.67
C VAL A 211 7.18 -0.25 10.49
N VAL A 212 8.32 -0.91 10.67
CA VAL A 212 8.92 -1.79 9.64
C VAL A 212 8.23 -3.14 9.67
N THR A 213 7.67 -3.56 8.54
CA THR A 213 7.04 -4.88 8.40
C THR A 213 8.07 -5.93 8.02
N CYS A 214 8.22 -7.00 8.83
CA CYS A 214 9.25 -8.05 8.70
C CYS A 214 8.65 -9.42 8.36
N GLY A 215 7.56 -9.47 7.61
CA GLY A 215 6.89 -10.71 7.19
C GLY A 215 6.58 -11.64 8.37
N LYS A 216 7.03 -12.90 8.30
CA LYS A 216 6.83 -13.89 9.36
C LYS A 216 7.46 -13.53 10.71
N ASN A 217 8.39 -12.58 10.73
CA ASN A 217 9.05 -12.11 11.94
C ASN A 217 8.23 -11.01 12.66
N GLY A 218 7.10 -10.57 12.08
CA GLY A 218 6.24 -9.55 12.66
C GLY A 218 6.64 -8.14 12.27
N VAL A 219 6.74 -7.24 13.23
CA VAL A 219 7.11 -5.83 13.01
C VAL A 219 8.15 -5.35 14.02
N VAL A 220 9.00 -4.43 13.57
CA VAL A 220 9.87 -3.60 14.40
C VAL A 220 9.41 -2.16 14.26
N ALA A 221 9.08 -1.51 15.38
CA ALA A 221 8.61 -0.14 15.35
C ALA A 221 9.51 0.79 16.17
N CYS A 222 9.64 2.03 15.72
CA CYS A 222 10.19 3.13 16.50
C CYS A 222 9.06 4.12 16.78
N VAL A 223 8.56 4.15 18.02
CA VAL A 223 7.45 4.98 18.46
C VAL A 223 7.92 5.83 19.63
N ASP A 224 7.75 7.14 19.54
CA ASP A 224 8.26 8.10 20.55
C ASP A 224 9.77 7.85 20.87
N GLY A 225 10.55 7.45 19.85
CA GLY A 225 11.99 7.16 19.98
C GLY A 225 12.34 5.79 20.62
N GLN A 226 11.34 4.99 20.99
CA GLN A 226 11.53 3.67 21.59
C GLN A 226 11.33 2.56 20.55
N ILE A 227 12.19 1.54 20.59
CA ILE A 227 12.06 0.36 19.74
C ILE A 227 11.12 -0.64 20.40
N LEU A 228 10.11 -1.05 19.63
CA LEU A 228 9.14 -2.08 19.96
C LEU A 228 9.24 -3.22 18.97
N ARG A 229 9.05 -4.45 19.42
CA ARG A 229 8.94 -5.64 18.56
C ARG A 229 7.63 -6.34 18.84
N VAL A 230 6.89 -6.65 17.77
CA VAL A 230 5.64 -7.40 17.87
C VAL A 230 5.74 -8.60 16.93
N PRO A 231 5.70 -9.83 17.43
CA PRO A 231 5.80 -11.03 16.60
C PRO A 231 4.54 -11.18 15.71
N ALA A 232 4.72 -11.79 14.55
CA ALA A 232 3.59 -12.17 13.71
C ALA A 232 2.74 -13.26 14.39
N PRO A 233 1.41 -13.20 14.30
CA PRO A 233 0.57 -14.30 14.74
C PRO A 233 0.83 -15.54 13.88
N ALA A 234 0.82 -16.73 14.49
CA ALA A 234 0.91 -17.97 13.75
C ALA A 234 -0.38 -18.17 12.95
N VAL A 235 -0.26 -18.22 11.63
CA VAL A 235 -1.37 -18.51 10.72
C VAL A 235 -1.06 -19.78 9.93
N ARG A 236 -2.10 -20.54 9.56
CA ARG A 236 -1.98 -21.61 8.55
C ARG A 236 -2.17 -20.94 7.19
N ALA A 237 -1.16 -21.03 6.33
CA ALA A 237 -1.26 -20.66 4.91
C ALA A 237 -1.96 -21.76 4.14
#